data_ce9d35ae9d5b2d1f90dd33e1a82223da
#
_entry.id   ce9d35ae9d5b2d1f90dd33e1a82223da
#
_cell.length_a   1.000
_cell.length_b   1.000
_cell.length_c   1.000
_cell.angle_alpha   90.00
_cell.angle_beta   90.00
_cell.angle_gamma   90.00
#
_symmetry.space_group_name_H-M   'P 1'
#
loop_
_entity.id
_entity.type
_entity.pdbx_description
1 polymer ?
#
loop_
_entity_poly.entity_id
_entity_poly.type
_entity_poly.pdbx_seq_one_letter_code
_entity_poly.pdbx_strand_id
1 'polypeptide(L)'
;MHNTLVGYMERNNPLSPLMTHLSVEKIFSTPLLWVVLLLLLLPTSRAKAQEREQSFTFLNIPTSAQTMAIGGLALTYVDGMDGQAFDNPALYGEEAAGRLFLSYLNYMSGAHGANAMYGLPVGERGAWAVGVRALNYGKLTSYDKNNIQGSTFSATDVALQGVFSYELTDKLRGGVALKMLYGNIERYNSFGVAVDAGVSYYDGEKGLSLGAAITNAGATIKGYSERKTPPAWDLRLGFSQRFLHAPFRIHATAYGLNPVILRSSLSTSQKFMTRLVRHFTLGAEYLMDDKLWIGLGYNPRVAQDLKVQNGNLLSGFSLGVGFNHRAFRLGIAASRYHPSSLSLMVTFCTNFGSDQYVF
;
A
#
# COMPACT_ATOMS: atom_id res chain seq x y z
N MET A 1 -58.47 -40.77 16.56
CA MET A 1 -57.17 -41.37 16.20
C MET A 1 -56.63 -40.71 14.91
N HIS A 2 -56.45 -39.39 14.89
CA HIS A 2 -55.90 -38.74 13.67
C HIS A 2 -55.03 -37.51 13.95
N ASN A 3 -54.68 -37.24 15.22
CA ASN A 3 -53.91 -36.04 15.60
C ASN A 3 -52.55 -36.32 16.27
N THR A 4 -51.99 -37.54 16.16
CA THR A 4 -50.74 -37.92 16.85
C THR A 4 -49.59 -38.28 15.90
N LEU A 5 -49.75 -38.15 14.57
CA LEU A 5 -48.73 -38.52 13.58
C LEU A 5 -48.09 -37.30 12.85
N VAL A 6 -48.58 -36.08 13.04
CA VAL A 6 -48.02 -34.89 12.44
C VAL A 6 -46.89 -34.27 13.27
N GLY A 7 -46.80 -34.61 14.57
CA GLY A 7 -45.80 -34.05 15.50
C GLY A 7 -44.43 -34.74 15.49
N TYR A 8 -44.24 -35.83 14.74
CA TYR A 8 -43.01 -36.64 14.79
C TYR A 8 -42.11 -36.51 13.56
N MET A 9 -42.55 -35.82 12.51
CA MET A 9 -41.75 -35.62 11.29
C MET A 9 -41.00 -34.25 11.18
N GLU A 10 -41.23 -33.33 12.14
CA GLU A 10 -40.54 -32.05 12.15
C GLU A 10 -39.26 -31.98 12.99
N ARG A 11 -38.84 -33.08 13.62
CA ARG A 11 -37.70 -33.06 14.57
C ARG A 11 -36.39 -33.63 14.05
N ASN A 12 -36.31 -34.13 12.86
CA ASN A 12 -35.06 -34.73 12.31
C ASN A 12 -34.73 -34.28 10.91
N ASN A 13 -34.63 -32.97 10.68
CA ASN A 13 -34.00 -32.46 9.47
C ASN A 13 -32.67 -31.77 9.85
N PRO A 14 -31.49 -32.42 9.67
CA PRO A 14 -30.19 -31.90 10.10
C PRO A 14 -29.63 -30.76 9.18
N LEU A 15 -30.45 -30.19 8.28
CA LEU A 15 -30.00 -29.15 7.33
C LEU A 15 -30.59 -27.76 7.61
N SER A 16 -31.29 -27.52 8.71
CA SER A 16 -31.98 -26.26 8.97
C SER A 16 -31.27 -25.16 9.80
N PRO A 17 -30.00 -25.27 10.25
CA PRO A 17 -29.35 -24.12 10.89
C PRO A 17 -28.37 -23.32 10.03
N LEU A 18 -28.29 -23.54 8.69
CA LEU A 18 -27.29 -22.88 7.86
C LEU A 18 -27.83 -21.77 6.94
N MET A 19 -29.14 -21.51 6.96
CA MET A 19 -29.78 -20.51 6.07
C MET A 19 -30.63 -19.43 6.76
N THR A 20 -30.41 -19.16 8.03
CA THR A 20 -31.09 -18.02 8.66
C THR A 20 -30.08 -17.07 9.29
N HIS A 21 -30.08 -15.85 8.80
CA HIS A 21 -29.41 -14.61 9.28
C HIS A 21 -28.22 -14.08 8.49
N LEU A 22 -28.33 -14.04 7.19
CA LEU A 22 -27.75 -12.92 6.44
C LEU A 22 -28.91 -11.99 6.05
N SER A 23 -29.44 -11.25 7.00
CA SER A 23 -30.40 -10.20 6.70
C SER A 23 -29.66 -9.07 5.96
N VAL A 24 -30.01 -8.86 4.70
CA VAL A 24 -29.52 -7.79 3.83
C VAL A 24 -29.64 -6.41 4.51
N GLU A 25 -30.59 -6.24 5.43
CA GLU A 25 -30.76 -5.02 6.23
C GLU A 25 -29.57 -4.68 7.14
N LYS A 26 -28.78 -5.64 7.62
CA LYS A 26 -27.58 -5.36 8.43
C LYS A 26 -26.38 -4.88 7.61
N ILE A 27 -26.37 -5.14 6.31
CA ILE A 27 -25.31 -4.64 5.42
C ILE A 27 -25.51 -3.16 5.12
N PHE A 28 -26.77 -2.69 5.05
CA PHE A 28 -27.12 -1.29 4.79
C PHE A 28 -27.07 -0.37 6.03
N SER A 29 -27.00 -0.91 7.21
CA SER A 29 -26.95 -0.13 8.48
C SER A 29 -25.54 0.20 8.95
N THR A 30 -24.50 -0.19 8.23
CA THR A 30 -23.12 0.13 8.63
C THR A 30 -22.77 1.57 8.23
N PRO A 31 -22.33 2.42 9.19
CA PRO A 31 -21.94 3.81 8.90
C PRO A 31 -20.83 3.90 7.84
N LEU A 32 -20.09 2.81 7.62
CA LEU A 32 -19.06 2.70 6.60
C LEU A 32 -19.62 2.84 5.17
N LEU A 33 -20.80 2.28 4.90
CA LEU A 33 -21.44 2.38 3.58
C LEU A 33 -21.86 3.82 3.27
N TRP A 34 -22.37 4.53 4.28
CA TRP A 34 -22.72 5.93 4.17
C TRP A 34 -21.52 6.84 3.97
N VAL A 35 -20.38 6.54 4.63
CA VAL A 35 -19.12 7.26 4.42
C VAL A 35 -18.58 7.06 3.01
N VAL A 36 -18.62 5.83 2.48
CA VAL A 36 -18.22 5.54 1.09
C VAL A 36 -19.18 6.24 0.09
N LEU A 37 -20.49 6.22 0.36
CA LEU A 37 -21.47 6.90 -0.48
C LEU A 37 -21.31 8.42 -0.44
N LEU A 38 -21.00 8.99 0.74
CA LEU A 38 -20.75 10.42 0.91
C LEU A 38 -19.44 10.86 0.19
N LEU A 39 -18.40 10.02 0.20
CA LEU A 39 -17.16 10.25 -0.55
C LEU A 39 -17.38 10.21 -2.07
N LEU A 40 -18.32 9.38 -2.53
CA LEU A 40 -18.71 9.31 -3.96
C LEU A 40 -19.57 10.52 -4.39
N LEU A 41 -20.22 11.20 -3.45
CA LEU A 41 -21.08 12.37 -3.70
C LEU A 41 -20.33 13.70 -3.61
N LEU A 42 -19.03 13.71 -3.31
CA LEU A 42 -18.25 14.95 -3.34
C LEU A 42 -18.37 15.60 -4.73
N PRO A 43 -18.73 16.89 -4.81
CA PRO A 43 -18.96 17.55 -6.09
C PRO A 43 -17.66 17.58 -6.87
N THR A 44 -17.61 16.79 -7.94
CA THR A 44 -16.48 16.79 -8.86
C THR A 44 -16.58 18.06 -9.72
N SER A 45 -15.94 19.14 -9.29
CA SER A 45 -15.75 20.29 -10.16
C SER A 45 -15.26 19.80 -11.52
N ARG A 46 -15.87 20.30 -12.60
CA ARG A 46 -15.56 19.97 -14.00
C ARG A 46 -14.13 20.39 -14.33
N ALA A 47 -13.14 19.69 -13.79
CA ALA A 47 -11.76 19.83 -14.22
C ALA A 47 -11.66 19.17 -15.58
N LYS A 48 -11.32 19.98 -16.62
CA LYS A 48 -10.96 19.47 -17.94
C LYS A 48 -9.93 18.38 -17.73
N ALA A 49 -10.16 17.20 -18.30
CA ALA A 49 -9.30 16.02 -18.22
C ALA A 49 -8.05 16.25 -19.08
N GLN A 50 -7.21 17.17 -18.66
CA GLN A 50 -5.80 17.18 -19.00
C GLN A 50 -5.14 16.24 -17.99
N GLU A 51 -4.36 15.25 -18.44
CA GLU A 51 -3.49 14.49 -17.55
C GLU A 51 -2.76 15.49 -16.67
N ARG A 52 -3.21 15.61 -15.41
CA ARG A 52 -2.52 16.48 -14.48
C ARG A 52 -1.24 15.74 -14.11
N GLU A 53 -0.13 16.24 -14.62
CA GLU A 53 1.18 15.88 -14.10
C GLU A 53 1.11 15.87 -12.58
N GLN A 54 1.65 14.84 -11.97
CA GLN A 54 1.73 14.68 -10.51
C GLN A 54 3.18 14.89 -10.09
N SER A 55 3.38 15.58 -8.98
CA SER A 55 4.68 15.72 -8.35
C SER A 55 4.92 14.64 -7.30
N PHE A 56 6.18 14.46 -6.89
CA PHE A 56 6.58 13.54 -5.82
C PHE A 56 6.08 12.10 -6.03
N THR A 57 6.13 11.61 -7.26
CA THR A 57 5.67 10.25 -7.61
C THR A 57 6.47 9.13 -6.93
N PHE A 58 7.66 9.43 -6.39
CA PHE A 58 8.46 8.50 -5.60
C PHE A 58 7.72 7.97 -4.36
N LEU A 59 6.70 8.69 -3.88
CA LEU A 59 5.84 8.25 -2.79
C LEU A 59 5.03 6.97 -3.11
N ASN A 60 4.94 6.58 -4.37
CA ASN A 60 4.25 5.37 -4.83
C ASN A 60 5.20 4.16 -5.00
N ILE A 61 6.49 4.31 -4.72
CA ILE A 61 7.46 3.20 -4.75
C ILE A 61 7.27 2.35 -3.49
N PRO A 62 7.40 1.01 -3.55
CA PRO A 62 7.31 0.16 -2.36
C PRO A 62 8.29 0.60 -1.26
N THR A 63 7.90 0.42 -0.01
CA THR A 63 8.69 0.83 1.16
C THR A 63 9.40 -0.33 1.85
N SER A 64 8.91 -1.55 1.68
CA SER A 64 9.49 -2.75 2.27
C SER A 64 9.64 -3.88 1.26
N ALA A 65 10.57 -4.80 1.54
CA ALA A 65 10.76 -6.00 0.72
C ALA A 65 9.48 -6.84 0.65
N GLN A 66 8.74 -6.94 1.75
CA GLN A 66 7.51 -7.70 1.78
C GLN A 66 6.41 -7.05 0.92
N THR A 67 6.23 -5.72 1.05
CA THR A 67 5.32 -4.97 0.17
C THR A 67 5.71 -5.13 -1.31
N MET A 68 7.02 -5.06 -1.61
CA MET A 68 7.53 -5.27 -2.97
C MET A 68 7.22 -6.68 -3.47
N ALA A 69 7.43 -7.70 -2.62
CA ALA A 69 7.21 -9.11 -2.97
C ALA A 69 5.76 -9.42 -3.37
N ILE A 70 4.78 -8.75 -2.77
CA ILE A 70 3.35 -9.00 -3.02
C ILE A 70 2.72 -8.06 -4.05
N GLY A 71 3.53 -7.46 -4.94
CA GLY A 71 3.06 -6.63 -6.05
C GLY A 71 3.24 -5.12 -5.87
N GLY A 72 3.90 -4.68 -4.79
CA GLY A 72 4.34 -3.30 -4.60
C GLY A 72 3.43 -2.43 -3.73
N LEU A 73 2.28 -2.93 -3.27
CA LEU A 73 1.35 -2.22 -2.38
C LEU A 73 0.75 -3.16 -1.34
N ALA A 74 0.67 -2.73 -0.08
CA ALA A 74 0.05 -3.46 1.01
C ALA A 74 -0.71 -2.50 1.94
N LEU A 75 -2.02 -2.67 2.03
CA LEU A 75 -2.92 -1.82 2.83
C LEU A 75 -3.59 -2.56 3.99
N THR A 76 -3.35 -3.85 4.12
CA THR A 76 -4.12 -4.74 5.02
C THR A 76 -3.25 -5.58 5.93
N TYR A 77 -1.98 -5.30 5.97
CA TYR A 77 -1.02 -6.16 6.61
C TYR A 77 -0.80 -5.74 8.06
N VAL A 78 -1.34 -6.48 9.03
CA VAL A 78 -1.31 -6.12 10.46
C VAL A 78 -0.06 -6.64 11.16
N ASP A 79 0.39 -7.85 10.84
CA ASP A 79 1.56 -8.54 11.42
C ASP A 79 2.83 -8.39 10.56
N GLY A 80 2.83 -7.36 9.72
CA GLY A 80 3.92 -7.09 8.80
C GLY A 80 5.06 -6.28 9.39
N MET A 81 5.94 -5.89 8.48
CA MET A 81 7.01 -4.95 8.80
C MET A 81 6.47 -3.52 8.87
N ASP A 82 6.96 -2.75 9.79
CA ASP A 82 6.47 -1.42 10.18
C ASP A 82 6.44 -0.38 9.05
N GLY A 83 7.21 -0.63 7.97
CA GLY A 83 7.22 0.20 6.76
C GLY A 83 5.91 0.29 5.99
N GLN A 84 4.91 -0.55 6.28
CA GLN A 84 3.58 -0.48 5.68
C GLN A 84 2.79 0.75 6.12
N ALA A 85 3.14 1.36 7.25
CA ALA A 85 2.57 2.63 7.69
C ALA A 85 2.83 3.79 6.72
N PHE A 86 3.81 3.67 5.82
CA PHE A 86 3.99 4.61 4.70
C PHE A 86 2.88 4.53 3.66
N ASP A 87 2.22 3.38 3.52
CA ASP A 87 1.12 3.15 2.57
C ASP A 87 -0.26 3.32 3.22
N ASN A 88 -0.40 2.97 4.51
CA ASN A 88 -1.62 3.15 5.29
C ASN A 88 -1.23 3.43 6.76
N PRO A 89 -1.43 4.66 7.26
CA PRO A 89 -1.05 5.04 8.62
C PRO A 89 -1.76 4.22 9.70
N ALA A 90 -2.93 3.64 9.42
CA ALA A 90 -3.63 2.76 10.35
C ALA A 90 -2.93 1.40 10.58
N LEU A 91 -1.88 1.07 9.81
CA LEU A 91 -1.10 -0.16 9.99
C LEU A 91 0.05 -0.01 10.99
N TYR A 92 0.31 1.19 11.51
CA TYR A 92 1.25 1.39 12.59
C TYR A 92 0.54 1.21 13.93
N GLY A 93 0.74 0.11 14.60
CA GLY A 93 0.12 -0.18 15.88
C GLY A 93 1.12 -0.24 17.03
N GLU A 94 0.61 -0.55 18.22
CA GLU A 94 1.42 -0.76 19.40
C GLU A 94 2.45 -1.87 19.19
N GLU A 95 2.10 -2.89 18.42
CA GLU A 95 2.97 -4.02 18.04
C GLU A 95 4.20 -3.58 17.22
N ALA A 96 4.15 -2.42 16.57
CA ALA A 96 5.27 -1.83 15.83
C ALA A 96 6.07 -0.82 16.64
N ALA A 97 5.54 -0.39 17.79
CA ALA A 97 6.19 0.61 18.63
C ALA A 97 7.49 0.08 19.25
N GLY A 98 8.49 0.93 19.38
CA GLY A 98 9.82 0.56 19.88
C GLY A 98 10.71 -0.12 18.85
N ARG A 99 10.23 -0.29 17.60
CA ARG A 99 11.03 -0.90 16.52
C ARG A 99 11.60 0.17 15.59
N LEU A 100 12.84 -0.06 15.17
CA LEU A 100 13.44 0.67 14.08
C LEU A 100 13.27 -0.13 12.78
N PHE A 101 12.55 0.46 11.86
CA PHE A 101 12.42 -0.02 10.48
C PHE A 101 13.42 0.69 9.59
N LEU A 102 14.14 -0.08 8.77
CA LEU A 102 15.05 0.42 7.73
C LEU A 102 14.81 -0.36 6.44
N SER A 103 14.83 0.31 5.30
CA SER A 103 14.86 -0.35 4.00
C SER A 103 15.77 0.37 3.02
N TYR A 104 16.36 -0.39 2.12
CA TYR A 104 17.16 0.10 1.01
C TYR A 104 16.71 -0.54 -0.29
N LEU A 105 16.52 0.29 -1.29
CA LEU A 105 16.10 -0.09 -2.64
C LEU A 105 17.18 0.28 -3.64
N ASN A 106 17.73 -0.71 -4.31
CA ASN A 106 18.41 -0.49 -5.58
C ASN A 106 17.33 -0.51 -6.66
N TYR A 107 16.96 0.69 -7.13
CA TYR A 107 15.88 0.87 -8.09
C TYR A 107 16.40 0.68 -9.53
N MET A 108 15.79 1.29 -10.52
CA MET A 108 16.22 1.21 -11.91
C MET A 108 17.22 2.32 -12.26
N SER A 109 18.05 2.11 -13.28
CA SER A 109 18.93 3.13 -13.89
C SER A 109 19.86 3.85 -12.92
N GLY A 110 20.33 3.16 -11.86
CA GLY A 110 21.24 3.76 -10.86
C GLY A 110 20.55 4.62 -9.80
N ALA A 111 19.22 4.63 -9.77
CA ALA A 111 18.49 5.27 -8.70
C ALA A 111 18.48 4.38 -7.42
N HIS A 112 18.55 5.01 -6.26
CA HIS A 112 18.59 4.35 -4.97
C HIS A 112 17.57 4.97 -4.02
N GLY A 113 16.76 4.14 -3.36
CA GLY A 113 15.81 4.55 -2.34
C GLY A 113 16.22 4.09 -0.96
N ALA A 114 15.88 4.86 0.05
CA ALA A 114 16.02 4.49 1.44
C ALA A 114 14.81 4.96 2.25
N ASN A 115 14.36 4.13 3.18
CA ASN A 115 13.30 4.49 4.11
C ASN A 115 13.73 4.10 5.52
N ALA A 116 13.30 4.91 6.49
CA ALA A 116 13.45 4.63 7.91
C ALA A 116 12.19 5.07 8.65
N MET A 117 11.81 4.34 9.69
CA MET A 117 10.69 4.69 10.56
C MET A 117 10.97 4.20 11.99
N TYR A 118 10.60 5.02 12.96
CA TYR A 118 10.66 4.67 14.36
C TYR A 118 9.49 5.35 15.09
N GLY A 119 8.92 4.69 16.08
CA GLY A 119 7.85 5.28 16.86
C GLY A 119 7.64 4.58 18.19
N LEU A 120 6.74 5.14 18.97
CA LEU A 120 6.47 4.73 20.34
C LEU A 120 4.95 4.57 20.56
N PRO A 121 4.55 3.75 21.55
CA PRO A 121 3.15 3.65 21.93
C PRO A 121 2.67 4.95 22.60
N VAL A 122 1.38 5.20 22.52
CA VAL A 122 0.70 6.32 23.20
C VAL A 122 -0.52 5.78 23.91
N GLY A 123 -0.43 5.71 25.25
CA GLY A 123 -1.48 5.04 26.04
C GLY A 123 -1.56 3.55 25.70
N GLU A 124 -2.75 2.97 25.85
CA GLU A 124 -3.00 1.54 25.67
C GLU A 124 -3.48 1.17 24.24
N ARG A 125 -3.86 2.14 23.42
CA ARG A 125 -4.52 1.92 22.12
C ARG A 125 -3.96 2.77 20.99
N GLY A 126 -2.96 3.58 21.25
CA GLY A 126 -2.39 4.50 20.30
C GLY A 126 -0.93 4.25 20.02
N ALA A 127 -0.47 4.66 18.84
CA ALA A 127 0.94 4.71 18.52
C ALA A 127 1.24 5.92 17.62
N TRP A 128 2.44 6.46 17.75
CA TRP A 128 2.96 7.46 16.84
C TRP A 128 4.30 7.05 16.26
N ALA A 129 4.61 7.52 15.08
CA ALA A 129 5.90 7.28 14.47
C ALA A 129 6.38 8.49 13.66
N VAL A 130 7.68 8.59 13.51
CA VAL A 130 8.33 9.46 12.55
C VAL A 130 9.03 8.59 11.51
N GLY A 131 8.80 8.91 10.24
CA GLY A 131 9.40 8.19 9.13
C GLY A 131 10.02 9.16 8.12
N VAL A 132 11.08 8.70 7.47
CA VAL A 132 11.73 9.39 6.35
C VAL A 132 11.81 8.45 5.16
N ARG A 133 11.54 9.00 3.97
CA ARG A 133 11.74 8.33 2.68
C ARG A 133 12.62 9.22 1.82
N ALA A 134 13.58 8.64 1.15
CA ALA A 134 14.43 9.34 0.20
C ALA A 134 14.60 8.50 -1.07
N LEU A 135 14.62 9.18 -2.22
CA LEU A 135 14.98 8.60 -3.50
C LEU A 135 16.02 9.50 -4.16
N ASN A 136 17.19 8.95 -4.40
CA ASN A 136 18.23 9.59 -5.23
C ASN A 136 18.18 8.96 -6.62
N TYR A 137 18.09 9.80 -7.65
CA TYR A 137 17.96 9.35 -9.05
C TYR A 137 19.31 9.04 -9.72
N GLY A 138 20.39 9.08 -8.96
CA GLY A 138 21.74 8.86 -9.49
C GLY A 138 22.27 10.05 -10.27
N LYS A 139 23.22 9.77 -11.14
CA LYS A 139 23.80 10.78 -12.04
C LYS A 139 23.01 10.86 -13.34
N LEU A 140 22.45 12.02 -13.61
CA LEU A 140 21.71 12.33 -14.83
C LEU A 140 22.56 13.20 -15.73
N THR A 141 22.52 12.97 -17.02
CA THR A 141 23.25 13.77 -18.01
C THR A 141 22.28 14.72 -18.69
N SER A 142 22.60 16.01 -18.73
CA SER A 142 21.83 16.99 -19.50
C SER A 142 22.16 16.89 -20.99
N TYR A 143 21.14 17.14 -21.82
CA TYR A 143 21.28 17.26 -23.25
C TYR A 143 20.62 18.58 -23.71
N ASP A 144 21.25 19.28 -24.61
CA ASP A 144 20.66 20.47 -25.20
C ASP A 144 19.63 20.12 -26.29
N LYS A 145 19.00 21.13 -26.90
CA LYS A 145 18.02 20.95 -27.98
C LYS A 145 18.58 20.28 -29.23
N ASN A 146 19.91 20.30 -29.40
CA ASN A 146 20.64 19.68 -30.52
C ASN A 146 21.18 18.30 -30.16
N ASN A 147 20.75 17.72 -29.01
CA ASN A 147 21.22 16.44 -28.48
C ASN A 147 22.72 16.41 -28.15
N ILE A 148 23.31 17.59 -27.87
CA ILE A 148 24.71 17.73 -27.42
C ILE A 148 24.73 17.46 -25.90
N GLN A 149 25.62 16.56 -25.50
CA GLN A 149 25.79 16.20 -24.08
C GLN A 149 26.34 17.39 -23.30
N GLY A 150 25.65 17.77 -22.23
CA GLY A 150 26.04 18.82 -21.30
C GLY A 150 26.63 18.28 -20.00
N SER A 151 26.40 18.99 -18.89
CA SER A 151 26.87 18.64 -17.57
C SER A 151 26.10 17.47 -16.97
N THR A 152 26.72 16.75 -16.04
CA THR A 152 26.03 15.78 -15.16
C THR A 152 25.46 16.50 -13.93
N PHE A 153 24.25 16.12 -13.53
CA PHE A 153 23.59 16.61 -12.34
C PHE A 153 22.96 15.46 -11.57
N SER A 154 22.49 15.70 -10.35
CA SER A 154 21.74 14.75 -9.56
C SER A 154 20.34 15.28 -9.25
N ALA A 155 19.42 14.35 -8.99
CA ALA A 155 18.11 14.65 -8.46
C ALA A 155 17.84 13.81 -7.22
N THR A 156 17.14 14.38 -6.25
CA THR A 156 16.79 13.70 -5.00
C THR A 156 15.44 14.19 -4.51
N ASP A 157 14.58 13.27 -4.15
CA ASP A 157 13.32 13.52 -3.45
C ASP A 157 13.39 12.97 -2.04
N VAL A 158 12.85 13.73 -1.08
CA VAL A 158 12.77 13.34 0.35
C VAL A 158 11.36 13.64 0.87
N ALA A 159 10.82 12.74 1.66
CA ALA A 159 9.61 12.96 2.44
C ALA A 159 9.89 12.65 3.92
N LEU A 160 9.58 13.60 4.79
CA LEU A 160 9.51 13.39 6.22
C LEU A 160 8.03 13.26 6.60
N GLN A 161 7.65 12.25 7.37
CA GLN A 161 6.27 12.05 7.81
C GLN A 161 6.17 11.76 9.30
N GLY A 162 5.14 12.35 9.94
CA GLY A 162 4.65 11.95 11.25
C GLY A 162 3.38 11.13 11.07
N VAL A 163 3.30 9.99 11.75
CA VAL A 163 2.15 9.08 11.75
C VAL A 163 1.55 9.04 13.14
N PHE A 164 0.23 9.03 13.22
CA PHE A 164 -0.52 8.72 14.42
C PHE A 164 -1.63 7.73 14.09
N SER A 165 -1.75 6.69 14.89
CA SER A 165 -2.81 5.70 14.77
C SER A 165 -3.47 5.43 16.13
N TYR A 166 -4.71 4.96 16.07
CA TYR A 166 -5.50 4.66 17.24
C TYR A 166 -6.46 3.50 17.00
N GLU A 167 -6.55 2.59 17.95
CA GLU A 167 -7.49 1.47 17.92
C GLU A 167 -8.87 1.95 18.34
N LEU A 168 -9.76 2.06 17.37
CA LEU A 168 -11.15 2.48 17.56
C LEU A 168 -11.97 1.38 18.21
N THR A 169 -11.71 0.14 17.82
CA THR A 169 -12.23 -1.10 18.41
C THR A 169 -11.16 -2.18 18.33
N ASP A 170 -11.36 -3.33 18.97
CA ASP A 170 -10.44 -4.47 18.95
C ASP A 170 -10.13 -5.01 17.54
N LYS A 171 -10.96 -4.65 16.53
CA LYS A 171 -10.79 -5.08 15.13
C LYS A 171 -10.61 -3.92 14.15
N LEU A 172 -10.78 -2.68 14.59
CA LEU A 172 -10.74 -1.51 13.72
C LEU A 172 -9.74 -0.49 14.25
N ARG A 173 -8.77 -0.12 13.42
CA ARG A 173 -7.77 0.91 13.70
C ARG A 173 -7.88 2.04 12.66
N GLY A 174 -7.81 3.28 13.11
CA GLY A 174 -7.70 4.47 12.27
C GLY A 174 -6.31 5.04 12.35
N GLY A 175 -5.89 5.76 11.31
CA GLY A 175 -4.59 6.43 11.34
C GLY A 175 -4.55 7.65 10.41
N VAL A 176 -3.69 8.59 10.76
CA VAL A 176 -3.40 9.79 9.97
C VAL A 176 -1.90 9.99 9.86
N ALA A 177 -1.44 10.57 8.77
CA ALA A 177 -0.04 10.98 8.62
C ALA A 177 0.04 12.37 8.01
N LEU A 178 0.98 13.18 8.50
CA LEU A 178 1.36 14.45 7.92
C LEU A 178 2.73 14.31 7.27
N LYS A 179 2.86 14.79 6.03
CA LYS A 179 4.08 14.67 5.23
C LYS A 179 4.61 16.04 4.82
N MET A 180 5.90 16.23 4.95
CA MET A 180 6.67 17.34 4.37
C MET A 180 7.50 16.78 3.22
N LEU A 181 7.34 17.36 2.03
CA LEU A 181 7.91 16.86 0.79
C LEU A 181 8.94 17.86 0.28
N TYR A 182 10.13 17.38 -0.03
CA TYR A 182 11.21 18.17 -0.62
C TYR A 182 11.79 17.44 -1.80
N GLY A 183 11.98 18.17 -2.90
CA GLY A 183 12.64 17.68 -4.10
C GLY A 183 13.70 18.65 -4.56
N ASN A 184 14.81 18.11 -5.05
CA ASN A 184 15.89 18.87 -5.64
C ASN A 184 16.27 18.24 -6.98
N ILE A 185 16.37 19.06 -8.02
CA ILE A 185 16.84 18.67 -9.35
C ILE A 185 17.83 19.74 -9.80
N GLU A 186 19.12 19.39 -9.91
CA GLU A 186 20.18 20.32 -10.25
C GLU A 186 20.20 21.52 -9.27
N ARG A 187 19.83 22.72 -9.75
CA ARG A 187 19.72 23.98 -9.00
C ARG A 187 18.28 24.32 -8.57
N TYR A 188 17.31 23.53 -9.00
CA TYR A 188 15.91 23.78 -8.71
C TYR A 188 15.44 22.94 -7.52
N ASN A 189 14.58 23.52 -6.70
CA ASN A 189 13.97 22.80 -5.59
C ASN A 189 12.46 22.97 -5.60
N SER A 190 11.80 21.96 -5.06
CA SER A 190 10.36 21.91 -4.88
C SER A 190 10.06 21.58 -3.42
N PHE A 191 8.98 22.14 -2.89
CA PHE A 191 8.49 21.87 -1.53
C PHE A 191 6.98 21.68 -1.57
N GLY A 192 6.51 20.67 -0.84
CA GLY A 192 5.09 20.35 -0.71
C GLY A 192 4.73 19.83 0.66
N VAL A 193 3.44 19.75 0.91
CA VAL A 193 2.86 19.13 2.09
C VAL A 193 1.75 18.18 1.66
N ALA A 194 1.59 17.07 2.37
CA ALA A 194 0.53 16.11 2.11
C ALA A 194 0.04 15.48 3.42
N VAL A 195 -1.16 14.94 3.36
CA VAL A 195 -1.81 14.22 4.47
C VAL A 195 -2.27 12.88 3.95
N ASP A 196 -2.10 11.84 4.77
CA ASP A 196 -2.74 10.55 4.57
C ASP A 196 -3.77 10.32 5.67
N ALA A 197 -4.82 9.59 5.32
CA ALA A 197 -5.78 9.07 6.28
C ALA A 197 -6.12 7.63 5.89
N GLY A 198 -6.19 6.76 6.87
CA GLY A 198 -6.45 5.35 6.62
C GLY A 198 -7.21 4.66 7.73
N VAL A 199 -7.81 3.56 7.36
CA VAL A 199 -8.47 2.61 8.28
C VAL A 199 -8.01 1.20 7.96
N SER A 200 -7.92 0.37 8.99
CA SER A 200 -7.60 -1.05 8.90
C SER A 200 -8.56 -1.83 9.78
N TYR A 201 -9.20 -2.82 9.19
CA TYR A 201 -10.00 -3.82 9.89
C TYR A 201 -9.26 -5.15 9.87
N TYR A 202 -9.14 -5.78 11.03
CA TYR A 202 -8.51 -7.09 11.18
C TYR A 202 -9.35 -8.00 12.06
N ASP A 203 -9.65 -9.19 11.57
CA ASP A 203 -10.30 -10.26 12.29
C ASP A 203 -9.38 -11.50 12.33
N GLY A 204 -8.64 -11.66 13.43
CA GLY A 204 -7.68 -12.75 13.60
C GLY A 204 -8.33 -14.14 13.61
N GLU A 205 -9.58 -14.26 14.12
CA GLU A 205 -10.32 -15.52 14.13
C GLU A 205 -10.68 -16.02 12.73
N LYS A 206 -10.86 -15.07 11.79
CA LYS A 206 -11.16 -15.39 10.39
C LYS A 206 -9.94 -15.27 9.48
N GLY A 207 -8.85 -14.70 9.98
CA GLY A 207 -7.68 -14.36 9.19
C GLY A 207 -7.95 -13.29 8.11
N LEU A 208 -9.02 -12.50 8.28
CA LEU A 208 -9.46 -11.49 7.31
C LEU A 208 -8.89 -10.12 7.69
N SER A 209 -8.30 -9.44 6.74
CA SER A 209 -7.93 -8.04 6.88
C SER A 209 -8.42 -7.19 5.70
N LEU A 210 -8.97 -6.02 6.01
CA LEU A 210 -9.42 -5.03 5.05
C LEU A 210 -8.76 -3.70 5.36
N GLY A 211 -8.43 -2.95 4.32
CA GLY A 211 -7.83 -1.61 4.49
C GLY A 211 -8.36 -0.63 3.47
N ALA A 212 -8.44 0.63 3.87
CA ALA A 212 -8.69 1.73 2.96
C ALA A 212 -7.82 2.91 3.37
N ALA A 213 -7.27 3.62 2.38
CA ALA A 213 -6.47 4.81 2.63
C ALA A 213 -6.61 5.84 1.52
N ILE A 214 -6.65 7.11 1.90
CA ILE A 214 -6.35 8.24 1.03
C ILE A 214 -4.91 8.63 1.31
N THR A 215 -4.07 8.62 0.28
CA THR A 215 -2.64 8.87 0.42
C THR A 215 -2.22 10.11 -0.34
N ASN A 216 -1.25 10.85 0.20
CA ASN A 216 -0.60 12.00 -0.43
C ASN A 216 -1.55 13.13 -0.85
N ALA A 217 -2.70 13.30 -0.17
CA ALA A 217 -3.63 14.39 -0.40
C ALA A 217 -2.99 15.71 0.06
N GLY A 218 -2.62 16.59 -0.88
CA GLY A 218 -1.87 17.77 -0.50
C GLY A 218 -1.64 18.77 -1.62
N ALA A 219 -0.69 19.65 -1.40
CA ALA A 219 -0.33 20.73 -2.32
C ALA A 219 1.18 20.92 -2.41
N THR A 220 1.63 21.28 -3.62
CA THR A 220 2.99 21.77 -3.85
C THR A 220 3.02 23.28 -3.59
N ILE A 221 3.73 23.68 -2.56
CA ILE A 221 3.87 25.08 -2.13
C ILE A 221 4.82 25.82 -3.09
N LYS A 222 5.96 25.19 -3.39
CA LYS A 222 6.95 25.65 -4.36
C LYS A 222 7.22 24.54 -5.37
N GLY A 223 6.98 24.79 -6.65
CA GLY A 223 7.30 23.87 -7.74
C GLY A 223 8.70 24.12 -8.32
N TYR A 224 9.21 23.21 -9.13
CA TYR A 224 10.44 23.38 -9.91
C TYR A 224 10.31 24.51 -10.95
N SER A 225 9.07 24.83 -11.35
CA SER A 225 8.70 25.92 -12.24
C SER A 225 7.54 26.71 -11.64
N GLU A 226 7.08 27.74 -12.33
CA GLU A 226 5.90 28.52 -11.95
C GLU A 226 4.63 27.67 -11.85
N ARG A 227 4.56 26.58 -12.62
CA ARG A 227 3.44 25.64 -12.59
C ARG A 227 3.57 24.71 -11.39
N LYS A 228 2.61 24.81 -10.46
CA LYS A 228 2.53 23.94 -9.29
C LYS A 228 1.68 22.70 -9.61
N THR A 229 2.33 21.54 -9.62
CA THR A 229 1.64 20.25 -9.78
C THR A 229 1.38 19.64 -8.40
N PRO A 230 0.17 19.13 -8.12
CA PRO A 230 -0.13 18.52 -6.81
C PRO A 230 0.68 17.23 -6.61
N PRO A 231 0.93 16.82 -5.35
CA PRO A 231 1.45 15.50 -5.05
C PRO A 231 0.59 14.39 -5.64
N ALA A 232 1.20 13.22 -5.83
CA ALA A 232 0.54 12.05 -6.41
C ALA A 232 -0.45 11.40 -5.42
N TRP A 233 -1.59 12.06 -5.18
CA TRP A 233 -2.61 11.56 -4.27
C TRP A 233 -3.41 10.41 -4.88
N ASP A 234 -3.84 9.49 -4.03
CA ASP A 234 -4.56 8.30 -4.44
C ASP A 234 -5.57 7.85 -3.40
N LEU A 235 -6.63 7.19 -3.84
CA LEU A 235 -7.53 6.39 -3.02
C LEU A 235 -7.20 4.92 -3.26
N ARG A 236 -7.00 4.18 -2.19
CA ARG A 236 -6.58 2.77 -2.23
C ARG A 236 -7.45 1.91 -1.34
N LEU A 237 -7.73 0.70 -1.79
CA LEU A 237 -8.48 -0.31 -1.04
C LEU A 237 -7.68 -1.60 -1.03
N GLY A 238 -7.63 -2.25 0.12
CA GLY A 238 -6.89 -3.49 0.32
C GLY A 238 -7.75 -4.60 0.91
N PHE A 239 -7.43 -5.81 0.51
CA PHE A 239 -7.97 -7.05 1.03
C PHE A 239 -6.84 -8.04 1.22
N SER A 240 -6.84 -8.74 2.36
CA SER A 240 -6.03 -9.94 2.52
C SER A 240 -6.74 -11.00 3.34
N GLN A 241 -6.46 -12.25 3.03
CA GLN A 241 -6.99 -13.42 3.70
C GLN A 241 -5.85 -14.36 4.05
N ARG A 242 -5.61 -14.57 5.34
CA ARG A 242 -4.77 -15.64 5.88
C ARG A 242 -5.62 -16.88 6.05
N PHE A 243 -5.20 -18.01 5.49
CA PHE A 243 -5.86 -19.29 5.69
C PHE A 243 -5.39 -19.91 6.99
N LEU A 244 -6.29 -20.08 7.96
CA LEU A 244 -5.94 -20.55 9.32
C LEU A 244 -5.43 -21.99 9.35
N HIS A 245 -5.87 -22.81 8.40
CA HIS A 245 -5.51 -24.24 8.29
C HIS A 245 -4.50 -24.52 7.16
N ALA A 246 -3.96 -23.49 6.54
CA ALA A 246 -2.97 -23.61 5.48
C ALA A 246 -1.95 -22.45 5.58
N PRO A 247 -0.67 -22.68 5.29
CA PRO A 247 0.38 -21.70 5.45
C PRO A 247 0.37 -20.65 4.31
N PHE A 248 -0.80 -20.18 3.92
CA PHE A 248 -0.96 -19.24 2.82
C PHE A 248 -1.71 -17.98 3.24
N ARG A 249 -1.31 -16.87 2.65
CA ARG A 249 -2.03 -15.60 2.68
C ARG A 249 -2.12 -15.05 1.27
N ILE A 250 -3.29 -14.54 0.90
CA ILE A 250 -3.50 -13.85 -0.39
C ILE A 250 -3.78 -12.39 -0.15
N HIS A 251 -3.36 -11.57 -1.10
CA HIS A 251 -3.52 -10.12 -1.08
C HIS A 251 -4.11 -9.63 -2.39
N ALA A 252 -4.97 -8.63 -2.30
CA ALA A 252 -5.45 -7.85 -3.43
C ALA A 252 -5.52 -6.39 -3.02
N THR A 253 -4.91 -5.51 -3.78
CA THR A 253 -4.97 -4.07 -3.53
C THR A 253 -5.44 -3.36 -4.78
N ALA A 254 -6.52 -2.58 -4.65
CA ALA A 254 -6.98 -1.67 -5.68
C ALA A 254 -6.37 -0.28 -5.43
N TYR A 255 -5.82 0.34 -6.47
CA TYR A 255 -5.13 1.62 -6.42
C TYR A 255 -5.34 2.45 -7.69
N GLY A 256 -4.91 3.72 -7.69
CA GLY A 256 -5.18 4.62 -8.80
C GLY A 256 -6.66 4.97 -8.92
N LEU A 257 -7.40 4.91 -7.80
CA LEU A 257 -8.84 5.18 -7.75
C LEU A 257 -9.15 6.67 -7.63
N ASN A 258 -8.14 7.53 -7.66
CA ASN A 258 -8.30 8.96 -7.82
C ASN A 258 -9.18 9.24 -9.07
N PRO A 259 -10.27 10.02 -8.94
CA PRO A 259 -11.21 10.27 -10.04
C PRO A 259 -10.57 10.80 -11.34
N VAL A 260 -9.46 11.53 -11.24
CA VAL A 260 -8.72 12.05 -12.41
C VAL A 260 -8.01 10.92 -13.14
N ILE A 261 -7.27 10.07 -12.40
CA ILE A 261 -6.56 8.92 -12.94
C ILE A 261 -7.54 7.91 -13.52
N LEU A 262 -8.62 7.62 -12.77
CA LEU A 262 -9.64 6.65 -13.17
C LEU A 262 -10.33 7.08 -14.47
N ARG A 263 -10.71 8.36 -14.60
CA ARG A 263 -11.31 8.89 -15.83
C ARG A 263 -10.36 8.83 -17.02
N SER A 264 -9.09 9.23 -16.83
CA SER A 264 -8.05 9.13 -17.85
C SER A 264 -7.88 7.68 -18.32
N SER A 265 -7.76 6.76 -17.37
CA SER A 265 -7.68 5.32 -17.64
C SER A 265 -8.91 4.79 -18.38
N LEU A 266 -10.13 5.23 -18.04
CA LEU A 266 -11.39 4.81 -18.66
C LEU A 266 -11.61 5.42 -20.05
N SER A 267 -11.00 6.55 -20.38
CA SER A 267 -11.16 7.25 -21.67
C SER A 267 -10.31 6.66 -22.81
N THR A 268 -9.40 5.74 -22.51
CA THR A 268 -8.50 5.11 -23.49
C THR A 268 -9.25 4.11 -24.37
N SER A 269 -8.82 3.91 -25.62
CA SER A 269 -9.42 2.96 -26.58
C SER A 269 -9.23 1.47 -26.26
N GLN A 270 -8.53 1.13 -25.17
CA GLN A 270 -8.29 -0.24 -24.73
C GLN A 270 -9.57 -0.92 -24.22
N LYS A 271 -9.58 -2.28 -24.25
CA LYS A 271 -10.70 -3.08 -23.72
C LYS A 271 -10.94 -2.77 -22.22
N PHE A 272 -12.20 -2.70 -21.81
CA PHE A 272 -12.60 -2.38 -20.43
C PHE A 272 -11.88 -3.24 -19.37
N MET A 273 -11.81 -4.56 -19.56
CA MET A 273 -11.13 -5.47 -18.64
C MET A 273 -9.64 -5.19 -18.54
N THR A 274 -8.97 -4.84 -19.63
CA THR A 274 -7.54 -4.47 -19.64
C THR A 274 -7.30 -3.21 -18.81
N ARG A 275 -8.21 -2.24 -18.87
CA ARG A 275 -8.15 -1.01 -18.06
C ARG A 275 -8.42 -1.30 -16.60
N LEU A 276 -9.43 -2.11 -16.30
CA LEU A 276 -9.81 -2.45 -14.93
C LEU A 276 -8.67 -3.14 -14.17
N VAL A 277 -8.05 -4.16 -14.76
CA VAL A 277 -6.98 -4.93 -14.10
C VAL A 277 -5.73 -4.09 -13.79
N ARG A 278 -5.50 -2.97 -14.49
CA ARG A 278 -4.38 -2.04 -14.21
C ARG A 278 -4.49 -1.37 -12.84
N HIS A 279 -5.65 -1.36 -12.25
CA HIS A 279 -5.91 -0.78 -10.94
C HIS A 279 -5.76 -1.77 -9.80
N PHE A 280 -5.28 -2.99 -10.05
CA PHE A 280 -5.10 -4.01 -9.03
C PHE A 280 -3.65 -4.48 -8.95
N THR A 281 -3.22 -4.82 -7.74
CA THR A 281 -2.09 -5.70 -7.51
C THR A 281 -2.58 -6.95 -6.80
N LEU A 282 -1.96 -8.07 -7.11
CA LEU A 282 -2.27 -9.37 -6.51
C LEU A 282 -0.99 -9.93 -5.88
N GLY A 283 -1.12 -10.52 -4.72
CA GLY A 283 -0.02 -11.16 -4.01
C GLY A 283 -0.45 -12.44 -3.33
N ALA A 284 0.50 -13.33 -3.18
CA ALA A 284 0.37 -14.53 -2.37
C ALA A 284 1.63 -14.71 -1.53
N GLU A 285 1.46 -15.15 -0.29
CA GLU A 285 2.56 -15.47 0.62
C GLU A 285 2.40 -16.90 1.12
N TYR A 286 3.53 -17.58 1.20
CA TYR A 286 3.68 -18.82 1.93
C TYR A 286 4.36 -18.51 3.27
N LEU A 287 3.70 -18.86 4.38
CA LEU A 287 4.12 -18.55 5.76
C LEU A 287 4.53 -19.83 6.46
N MET A 288 5.81 -19.97 6.79
CA MET A 288 6.33 -21.13 7.49
C MET A 288 6.59 -20.77 8.96
N ASP A 289 5.75 -21.33 9.86
CA ASP A 289 5.84 -21.17 11.32
C ASP A 289 5.99 -19.72 11.81
N ASP A 290 5.38 -18.76 11.09
CA ASP A 290 5.50 -17.30 11.31
C ASP A 290 6.95 -16.76 11.32
N LYS A 291 7.94 -17.63 11.05
CA LYS A 291 9.35 -17.27 11.02
C LYS A 291 9.87 -16.94 9.64
N LEU A 292 9.37 -17.65 8.64
CA LEU A 292 9.79 -17.46 7.25
C LEU A 292 8.56 -17.14 6.40
N TRP A 293 8.69 -16.17 5.51
CA TRP A 293 7.70 -15.90 4.48
C TRP A 293 8.36 -15.92 3.10
N ILE A 294 7.63 -16.42 2.12
CA ILE A 294 7.98 -16.34 0.69
C ILE A 294 6.80 -15.69 0.01
N GLY A 295 7.03 -14.55 -0.64
CA GLY A 295 6.01 -13.75 -1.31
C GLY A 295 6.17 -13.79 -2.82
N LEU A 296 5.05 -13.89 -3.53
CA LEU A 296 4.94 -13.76 -4.99
C LEU A 296 3.86 -12.73 -5.28
N GLY A 297 4.18 -11.76 -6.12
CA GLY A 297 3.28 -10.69 -6.50
C GLY A 297 3.17 -10.50 -8.00
N TYR A 298 2.07 -9.90 -8.41
CA TYR A 298 1.83 -9.51 -9.79
C TYR A 298 1.16 -8.14 -9.86
N ASN A 299 1.75 -7.26 -10.65
CA ASN A 299 1.22 -5.93 -10.93
C ASN A 299 0.93 -5.78 -12.43
N PRO A 300 -0.35 -5.90 -12.85
CA PRO A 300 -0.75 -5.81 -14.24
C PRO A 300 -0.40 -4.48 -14.91
N ARG A 301 -0.38 -3.37 -14.16
CA ARG A 301 0.00 -2.06 -14.68
C ARG A 301 1.47 -2.06 -15.11
N VAL A 302 2.36 -2.49 -14.22
CA VAL A 302 3.79 -2.60 -14.52
C VAL A 302 4.03 -3.56 -15.69
N ALA A 303 3.31 -4.68 -15.72
CA ALA A 303 3.40 -5.65 -16.82
C ALA A 303 3.02 -5.03 -18.17
N GLN A 304 1.98 -4.19 -18.20
CA GLN A 304 1.52 -3.54 -19.42
C GLN A 304 2.44 -2.37 -19.84
N ASP A 305 2.90 -1.58 -18.87
CA ASP A 305 3.77 -0.42 -19.12
C ASP A 305 5.18 -0.85 -19.63
N LEU A 306 5.64 -2.06 -19.23
CA LEU A 306 6.91 -2.63 -19.66
C LEU A 306 6.78 -3.56 -20.90
N LYS A 307 5.60 -3.66 -21.51
CA LYS A 307 5.37 -4.51 -22.67
C LYS A 307 6.06 -3.93 -23.92
N VAL A 308 7.25 -4.43 -24.21
CA VAL A 308 7.98 -4.18 -25.47
C VAL A 308 7.60 -5.27 -26.49
N GLN A 309 7.77 -5.01 -27.80
CA GLN A 309 7.36 -5.91 -28.89
C GLN A 309 7.87 -7.37 -28.77
N ASN A 310 8.94 -7.63 -28.03
CA ASN A 310 9.49 -8.97 -27.78
C ASN A 310 9.35 -9.43 -26.32
N GLY A 311 8.24 -9.13 -25.69
CA GLY A 311 7.71 -9.52 -24.39
C GLY A 311 8.63 -10.19 -23.38
N ASN A 312 9.05 -9.48 -22.35
CA ASN A 312 9.57 -10.10 -21.14
C ASN A 312 8.40 -10.71 -20.34
N LEU A 313 8.30 -12.03 -20.31
CA LEU A 313 7.28 -12.80 -19.56
C LEU A 313 7.26 -12.48 -18.06
N LEU A 314 8.35 -11.97 -17.49
CA LEU A 314 8.51 -11.67 -16.07
C LEU A 314 8.16 -10.22 -15.69
N SER A 315 7.72 -9.38 -16.64
CA SER A 315 7.31 -8.01 -16.34
C SER A 315 6.06 -8.00 -15.45
N GLY A 316 6.11 -7.20 -14.39
CA GLY A 316 5.04 -7.10 -13.41
C GLY A 316 5.06 -8.15 -12.31
N PHE A 317 5.90 -9.18 -12.41
CA PHE A 317 6.11 -10.11 -11.31
C PHE A 317 7.12 -9.57 -10.28
N SER A 318 6.87 -9.94 -9.04
CA SER A 318 7.77 -9.70 -7.90
C SER A 318 7.88 -10.95 -7.06
N LEU A 319 9.03 -11.15 -6.45
CA LEU A 319 9.34 -12.27 -5.57
C LEU A 319 10.12 -11.75 -4.38
N GLY A 320 9.89 -12.33 -3.20
CA GLY A 320 10.69 -12.02 -2.02
C GLY A 320 10.63 -13.10 -0.99
N VAL A 321 11.57 -13.02 -0.08
CA VAL A 321 11.69 -13.91 1.07
C VAL A 321 12.09 -13.09 2.28
N GLY A 322 11.62 -13.50 3.45
CA GLY A 322 12.04 -12.86 4.67
C GLY A 322 11.98 -13.80 5.86
N PHE A 323 12.74 -13.42 6.85
CA PHE A 323 12.92 -14.15 8.09
C PHE A 323 12.56 -13.26 9.28
N ASN A 324 11.67 -13.77 10.13
CA ASN A 324 11.21 -13.11 11.35
C ASN A 324 11.83 -13.81 12.56
N HIS A 325 12.61 -13.08 13.32
CA HIS A 325 13.15 -13.49 14.61
C HIS A 325 12.63 -12.55 15.70
N ARG A 326 12.63 -12.98 16.95
CA ARG A 326 12.16 -12.16 18.08
C ARG A 326 12.86 -10.79 18.16
N ALA A 327 14.18 -10.75 17.93
CA ALA A 327 14.98 -9.54 18.03
C ALA A 327 15.01 -8.72 16.72
N PHE A 328 14.81 -9.33 15.57
CA PHE A 328 14.93 -8.65 14.28
C PHE A 328 14.09 -9.35 13.19
N ARG A 329 13.81 -8.62 12.14
CA ARG A 329 13.18 -9.12 10.91
C ARG A 329 14.02 -8.69 9.71
N LEU A 330 14.20 -9.60 8.77
CA LEU A 330 14.91 -9.37 7.53
C LEU A 330 14.01 -9.73 6.35
N GLY A 331 14.10 -8.97 5.27
CA GLY A 331 13.41 -9.26 4.04
C GLY A 331 14.25 -8.85 2.84
N ILE A 332 14.19 -9.65 1.78
CA ILE A 332 14.80 -9.34 0.49
C ILE A 332 13.74 -9.59 -0.57
N ALA A 333 13.61 -8.68 -1.52
CA ALA A 333 12.69 -8.83 -2.64
C ALA A 333 13.28 -8.30 -3.93
N ALA A 334 12.81 -8.86 -5.02
CA ALA A 334 13.16 -8.47 -6.37
C ALA A 334 11.89 -8.21 -7.18
N SER A 335 11.91 -7.16 -8.00
CA SER A 335 10.87 -6.85 -8.96
C SER A 335 11.46 -6.16 -10.18
N ARG A 336 10.77 -6.24 -11.30
CA ARG A 336 11.21 -5.59 -12.52
C ARG A 336 10.36 -4.36 -12.80
N TYR A 337 10.92 -3.17 -12.55
CA TYR A 337 10.31 -1.86 -12.86
C TYR A 337 10.84 -1.24 -14.15
N HIS A 338 11.84 -1.87 -14.79
CA HIS A 338 12.41 -1.45 -16.05
C HIS A 338 12.71 -2.69 -16.92
N PRO A 339 12.55 -2.63 -18.27
CA PRO A 339 12.79 -3.79 -19.13
C PRO A 339 14.19 -4.40 -19.01
N SER A 340 15.19 -3.56 -18.77
CA SER A 340 16.62 -3.96 -18.77
C SER A 340 17.21 -4.09 -17.36
N SER A 341 16.48 -3.79 -16.28
CA SER A 341 17.06 -3.83 -14.92
C SER A 341 16.12 -4.50 -13.92
N LEU A 342 16.72 -5.23 -13.00
CA LEU A 342 16.08 -5.80 -11.82
C LEU A 342 16.23 -4.83 -10.66
N SER A 343 15.14 -4.51 -9.99
CA SER A 343 15.17 -3.73 -8.75
C SER A 343 15.21 -4.67 -7.56
N LEU A 344 16.06 -4.38 -6.60
CA LEU A 344 16.28 -5.19 -5.40
C LEU A 344 16.01 -4.34 -4.16
N MET A 345 15.28 -4.89 -3.21
CA MET A 345 14.99 -4.25 -1.93
C MET A 345 15.40 -5.15 -0.77
N VAL A 346 16.05 -4.54 0.20
CA VAL A 346 16.39 -5.17 1.48
C VAL A 346 15.68 -4.38 2.58
N THR A 347 15.14 -5.10 3.55
CA THR A 347 14.46 -4.51 4.71
C THR A 347 14.99 -5.13 5.98
N PHE A 348 15.18 -4.30 6.98
CA PHE A 348 15.60 -4.68 8.33
C PHE A 348 14.71 -3.98 9.35
N CYS A 349 14.19 -4.75 10.32
CA CYS A 349 13.52 -4.21 11.50
C CYS A 349 14.18 -4.79 12.75
N THR A 350 14.35 -3.98 13.77
CA THR A 350 14.87 -4.44 15.06
C THR A 350 14.18 -3.75 16.22
N ASN A 351 14.02 -4.45 17.33
CA ASN A 351 13.51 -3.90 18.58
C ASN A 351 14.63 -3.18 19.33
N PHE A 352 14.38 -1.92 19.70
CA PHE A 352 15.20 -1.16 20.65
C PHE A 352 14.54 -1.03 22.04
N GLY A 353 13.31 -1.50 22.21
CA GLY A 353 12.59 -1.51 23.48
C GLY A 353 13.00 -2.71 24.34
N SER A 354 13.10 -2.50 25.65
CA SER A 354 13.26 -3.57 26.63
C SER A 354 12.15 -4.62 26.49
N ASP A 355 12.41 -5.87 26.84
CA ASP A 355 11.63 -7.10 26.75
C ASP A 355 10.16 -7.06 27.28
N GLN A 356 9.60 -5.89 27.56
CA GLN A 356 8.28 -5.71 28.18
C GLN A 356 7.10 -5.83 27.23
N TYR A 357 7.30 -5.88 25.89
CA TYR A 357 6.19 -5.94 24.90
C TYR A 357 6.26 -7.16 23.98
N VAL A 358 6.70 -8.30 24.51
CA VAL A 358 6.65 -9.57 23.77
C VAL A 358 5.40 -10.32 24.22
N PHE A 359 4.33 -10.20 23.44
CA PHE A 359 3.19 -11.11 23.48
C PHE A 359 3.16 -12.00 22.26
#